data_ce1cf074dd8fb147270cd85b360de59a
#
_entry.id   ce1cf074dd8fb147270cd85b360de59a
#
_cell.length_a   1.000
_cell.length_b   1.000
_cell.length_c   1.000
_cell.angle_alpha   90.00
_cell.angle_beta   90.00
_cell.angle_gamma   90.00
#
_symmetry.space_group_name_H-M   'P 1'
#
loop_
_entity.id
_entity.type
_entity.pdbx_description
1 polymer ?
#
loop_
_entity_poly.entity_id
_entity_poly.type
_entity_poly.pdbx_seq_one_letter_code
_entity_poly.pdbx_strand_id
1 'polypeptide(L)'
;DVIFIIKNGTPICVKIKSSDETQYFKKQKNLKGTRRTLDATFGKVPLDNGLITKDGAFLLDDSTSFLFDDEGHFVKRSGGKDYYCFAYGKDYSKTIKTFFELSGYTPLVPRFALGVWWSRYHAYSDSEYINLMDRFEKEKIPLTVATIDMDWHWVDLKKQFKINANGWT
;
A
#
# COMPACT_ATOMS: atom_id res chain seq x y z
N ASP A 1 -10.88 -5.32 30.84
CA ASP A 1 -9.95 -4.17 30.96
C ASP A 1 -8.71 -4.43 30.16
N VAL A 2 -8.22 -3.42 29.45
CA VAL A 2 -6.93 -3.45 28.73
C VAL A 2 -5.95 -2.62 29.54
N ILE A 3 -4.82 -3.22 29.89
CA ILE A 3 -3.77 -2.55 30.65
C ILE A 3 -2.50 -2.53 29.79
N PHE A 4 -1.94 -1.35 29.61
CA PHE A 4 -0.65 -1.19 28.94
C PHE A 4 0.46 -1.13 29.99
N ILE A 5 1.52 -1.91 29.79
CA ILE A 5 2.75 -1.75 30.55
C ILE A 5 3.70 -0.93 29.67
N ILE A 6 3.99 0.28 30.12
CA ILE A 6 4.80 1.26 29.41
C ILE A 6 6.16 1.36 30.06
N LYS A 7 7.23 1.30 29.27
CA LYS A 7 8.61 1.57 29.69
C LYS A 7 9.21 2.65 28.80
N ASN A 8 9.67 3.74 29.43
CA ASN A 8 10.24 4.89 28.70
C ASN A 8 9.32 5.44 27.60
N GLY A 9 8.02 5.54 27.87
CA GLY A 9 7.01 6.02 26.92
C GLY A 9 6.66 5.04 25.79
N THR A 10 7.19 3.82 25.82
CA THR A 10 6.91 2.79 24.82
C THR A 10 6.14 1.64 25.45
N PRO A 11 4.99 1.25 24.91
CA PRO A 11 4.27 0.07 25.36
C PRO A 11 5.09 -1.19 25.10
N ILE A 12 5.37 -1.94 26.16
CA ILE A 12 6.14 -3.20 26.09
C ILE A 12 5.27 -4.43 26.29
N CYS A 13 4.09 -4.24 26.82
CA CYS A 13 3.15 -5.33 27.09
C CYS A 13 1.72 -4.81 27.08
N VAL A 14 0.83 -5.60 26.50
CA VAL A 14 -0.62 -5.44 26.62
C VAL A 14 -1.13 -6.55 27.52
N LYS A 15 -1.85 -6.20 28.56
CA LYS A 15 -2.51 -7.12 29.45
C LYS A 15 -4.01 -6.98 29.25
N ILE A 16 -4.67 -8.06 28.86
CA ILE A 16 -6.13 -8.13 28.81
C ILE A 16 -6.60 -8.91 30.00
N LYS A 17 -7.46 -8.28 30.80
CA LYS A 17 -8.13 -8.90 31.91
C LYS A 17 -9.56 -9.23 31.46
N SER A 18 -9.83 -10.50 31.16
CA SER A 18 -11.20 -11.02 31.10
C SER A 18 -11.65 -11.47 32.50
N SER A 19 -12.94 -11.78 32.68
CA SER A 19 -13.50 -12.17 33.95
C SER A 19 -12.77 -13.35 34.63
N ASP A 20 -12.10 -14.19 33.85
CA ASP A 20 -11.53 -15.45 34.35
C ASP A 20 -10.03 -15.62 34.10
N GLU A 21 -9.40 -14.87 33.18
CA GLU A 21 -7.97 -14.99 32.88
C GLU A 21 -7.29 -13.66 32.54
N THR A 22 -6.06 -13.51 33.00
CA THR A 22 -5.16 -12.43 32.60
C THR A 22 -4.19 -12.91 31.53
N GLN A 23 -4.32 -12.41 30.32
CA GLN A 23 -3.39 -12.73 29.23
C GLN A 23 -2.34 -11.63 29.08
N TYR A 24 -1.08 -12.06 28.94
CA TYR A 24 0.06 -11.17 28.74
C TYR A 24 0.60 -11.30 27.32
N PHE A 25 0.64 -10.22 26.58
CA PHE A 25 1.17 -10.18 25.21
C PHE A 25 2.54 -9.49 25.20
N LYS A 26 3.59 -10.20 25.64
CA LYS A 26 4.96 -9.65 25.70
C LYS A 26 5.66 -9.61 24.35
N LYS A 27 5.39 -10.56 23.48
CA LYS A 27 6.04 -10.68 22.18
C LYS A 27 5.01 -11.12 21.17
N GLN A 28 4.52 -10.15 20.40
CA GLN A 28 3.48 -10.39 19.43
C GLN A 28 3.96 -11.31 18.31
N LYS A 29 3.35 -12.48 18.16
CA LYS A 29 3.56 -13.38 17.02
C LYS A 29 2.73 -12.90 15.84
N ASN A 30 3.25 -11.90 15.13
CA ASN A 30 2.59 -11.29 14.00
C ASN A 30 2.44 -12.31 12.85
N LEU A 31 1.24 -12.42 12.29
CA LEU A 31 0.96 -13.30 11.15
C LEU A 31 1.47 -12.73 9.84
N LYS A 32 2.04 -11.53 9.89
CA LYS A 32 2.53 -10.78 8.76
C LYS A 32 1.38 -10.23 7.90
N GLY A 33 1.73 -9.33 7.05
CA GLY A 33 0.81 -8.72 6.12
C GLY A 33 1.31 -8.88 4.70
N THR A 34 1.44 -7.77 4.03
CA THR A 34 1.94 -7.67 2.67
C THR A 34 3.31 -6.99 2.63
N ARG A 35 3.88 -6.90 1.46
CA ARG A 35 5.04 -6.06 1.16
C ARG A 35 4.58 -4.87 0.34
N ARG A 36 5.08 -3.69 0.65
CA ARG A 36 4.71 -2.46 -0.06
C ARG A 36 5.15 -2.48 -1.53
N THR A 37 6.33 -3.03 -1.79
CA THR A 37 6.87 -3.16 -3.14
C THR A 37 7.60 -4.48 -3.30
N LEU A 38 7.59 -5.00 -4.51
CA LEU A 38 8.35 -6.18 -4.93
C LEU A 38 9.55 -5.79 -5.81
N ASP A 39 9.88 -4.52 -5.92
CA ASP A 39 11.01 -4.03 -6.70
C ASP A 39 12.30 -4.68 -6.22
N ALA A 40 13.13 -5.06 -7.19
CA ALA A 40 14.41 -5.75 -6.96
C ALA A 40 14.29 -7.02 -6.09
N THR A 41 13.16 -7.71 -6.14
CA THR A 41 12.90 -8.91 -5.37
C THR A 41 13.01 -10.16 -6.22
N PHE A 42 13.88 -11.09 -5.81
CA PHE A 42 14.07 -12.39 -6.45
C PHE A 42 13.82 -13.49 -5.42
N GLY A 43 12.73 -14.24 -5.59
CA GLY A 43 12.38 -15.33 -4.69
C GLY A 43 11.68 -14.89 -3.40
N LYS A 44 12.15 -15.36 -2.24
CA LYS A 44 11.52 -15.11 -0.94
C LYS A 44 11.61 -13.65 -0.52
N VAL A 45 10.48 -13.06 -0.18
CA VAL A 45 10.35 -11.68 0.30
C VAL A 45 10.02 -11.66 1.78
N PRO A 46 10.71 -10.86 2.60
CA PRO A 46 10.28 -10.61 3.96
C PRO A 46 8.98 -9.79 3.95
N LEU A 47 7.94 -10.32 4.58
CA LEU A 47 6.67 -9.60 4.74
C LEU A 47 6.72 -8.68 5.95
N ASP A 48 6.08 -7.53 5.84
CA ASP A 48 5.93 -6.57 6.92
C ASP A 48 4.89 -7.03 7.95
N ASN A 49 4.89 -6.44 9.14
CA ASN A 49 3.91 -6.73 10.15
C ASN A 49 2.53 -6.20 9.74
N GLY A 50 1.52 -7.04 9.87
CA GLY A 50 0.11 -6.68 9.71
C GLY A 50 -0.57 -6.50 11.06
N LEU A 51 -1.88 -6.29 11.04
CA LEU A 51 -2.71 -6.05 12.22
C LEU A 51 -3.04 -7.31 13.02
N ILE A 52 -2.74 -8.50 12.48
CA ILE A 52 -3.17 -9.78 13.04
C ILE A 52 -1.99 -10.48 13.70
N THR A 53 -2.20 -10.93 14.92
CA THR A 53 -1.23 -11.71 15.69
C THR A 53 -1.86 -13.01 16.18
N LYS A 54 -1.03 -14.06 16.40
CA LYS A 54 -1.50 -15.31 17.02
C LYS A 54 -1.98 -15.11 18.46
N ASP A 55 -1.47 -14.07 19.09
CA ASP A 55 -1.76 -13.75 20.50
C ASP A 55 -3.06 -12.97 20.67
N GLY A 56 -3.70 -12.58 19.57
CA GLY A 56 -5.02 -11.96 19.57
C GLY A 56 -5.03 -10.48 19.97
N ALA A 57 -3.86 -9.85 20.12
CA ALA A 57 -3.76 -8.41 20.31
C ALA A 57 -2.64 -7.83 19.46
N PHE A 58 -2.86 -6.66 18.89
CA PHE A 58 -1.89 -5.89 18.14
C PHE A 58 -1.90 -4.43 18.60
N LEU A 59 -0.72 -3.87 18.74
CA LEU A 59 -0.52 -2.46 19.04
C LEU A 59 0.05 -1.78 17.80
N LEU A 60 -0.73 -0.89 17.20
CA LEU A 60 -0.31 -0.03 16.11
C LEU A 60 0.26 1.27 16.69
N ASP A 61 1.51 1.56 16.36
CA ASP A 61 2.13 2.85 16.67
C ASP A 61 1.92 3.81 15.50
N ASP A 62 1.09 4.82 15.70
CA ASP A 62 0.76 5.85 14.73
C ASP A 62 1.45 7.19 15.03
N SER A 63 2.40 7.18 15.94
CA SER A 63 3.04 8.41 16.45
C SER A 63 3.81 9.21 15.41
N THR A 64 4.14 8.62 14.27
CA THR A 64 4.92 9.26 13.20
C THR A 64 4.11 9.59 11.95
N SER A 65 2.86 9.19 11.89
CA SER A 65 1.98 9.49 10.76
C SER A 65 1.64 10.97 10.68
N PHE A 66 1.37 11.44 9.48
CA PHE A 66 0.80 12.77 9.29
C PHE A 66 -0.63 12.82 9.82
N LEU A 67 -1.06 14.01 10.20
CA LEU A 67 -2.45 14.32 10.49
C LEU A 67 -3.09 15.03 9.30
N PHE A 68 -4.41 15.07 9.28
CA PHE A 68 -5.15 16.00 8.44
C PHE A 68 -5.54 17.21 9.26
N ASP A 69 -5.40 18.41 8.68
CA ASP A 69 -6.03 19.61 9.21
C ASP A 69 -7.51 19.70 8.82
N ASP A 70 -8.18 20.74 9.26
CA ASP A 70 -9.61 20.93 8.98
C ASP A 70 -9.91 21.15 7.49
N GLU A 71 -8.92 21.58 6.70
CA GLU A 71 -8.98 21.73 5.25
C GLU A 71 -8.60 20.45 4.49
N GLY A 72 -8.16 19.40 5.18
CA GLY A 72 -7.79 18.12 4.60
C GLY A 72 -6.34 18.04 4.08
N HIS A 73 -5.47 18.97 4.45
CA HIS A 73 -4.05 18.90 4.11
C HIS A 73 -3.26 18.05 5.10
N PHE A 74 -2.18 17.45 4.62
CA PHE A 74 -1.26 16.71 5.48
C PHE A 74 -0.40 17.66 6.31
N VAL A 75 -0.51 17.55 7.62
CA VAL A 75 0.31 18.29 8.59
C VAL A 75 1.13 17.35 9.46
N LYS A 76 2.32 17.78 9.83
CA LYS A 76 3.17 17.00 10.75
C LYS A 76 2.60 17.07 12.16
N ARG A 77 2.70 15.95 12.89
CA ARG A 77 2.42 15.95 14.33
C ARG A 77 3.41 16.86 15.05
N SER A 78 2.91 17.60 16.02
CA SER A 78 3.73 18.46 16.90
C SER A 78 4.47 17.68 18.00
N GLY A 79 4.37 16.35 17.99
CA GLY A 79 4.95 15.44 18.98
C GLY A 79 3.89 14.57 19.65
N GLY A 80 4.30 13.86 20.71
CA GLY A 80 3.41 12.94 21.42
C GLY A 80 3.51 11.49 20.91
N LYS A 81 2.78 10.62 21.59
CA LYS A 81 2.66 9.20 21.25
C LYS A 81 1.21 8.87 20.98
N ASP A 82 0.98 8.15 19.89
CA ASP A 82 -0.34 7.71 19.47
C ASP A 82 -0.34 6.22 19.18
N TYR A 83 -1.19 5.50 19.88
CA TYR A 83 -1.26 4.04 19.79
C TYR A 83 -2.70 3.57 19.70
N TYR A 84 -2.95 2.67 18.75
CA TYR A 84 -4.21 1.95 18.64
C TYR A 84 -4.01 0.50 19.04
N CYS A 85 -4.81 0.03 20.00
CA CYS A 85 -4.79 -1.36 20.45
C CYS A 85 -5.97 -2.14 19.89
N PHE A 86 -5.70 -3.17 19.11
CA PHE A 86 -6.68 -4.11 18.59
C PHE A 86 -6.60 -5.41 19.39
N ALA A 87 -7.56 -5.67 20.25
CA ALA A 87 -7.54 -6.78 21.20
C ALA A 87 -8.82 -7.63 21.09
N TYR A 88 -8.96 -8.32 19.95
CA TYR A 88 -10.14 -9.13 19.63
C TYR A 88 -9.89 -10.64 19.70
N GLY A 89 -8.78 -11.07 20.28
CA GLY A 89 -8.44 -12.47 20.35
C GLY A 89 -8.27 -13.08 18.95
N LYS A 90 -8.95 -14.20 18.71
CA LYS A 90 -8.91 -14.88 17.40
C LYS A 90 -9.98 -14.41 16.42
N ASP A 91 -10.77 -13.42 16.78
CA ASP A 91 -11.69 -12.79 15.82
C ASP A 91 -10.94 -11.81 14.91
N TYR A 92 -10.19 -12.38 13.97
CA TYR A 92 -9.38 -11.61 13.03
C TYR A 92 -10.21 -10.73 12.11
N SER A 93 -11.44 -11.17 11.78
CA SER A 93 -12.36 -10.39 10.96
C SER A 93 -12.77 -9.10 11.66
N LYS A 94 -13.02 -9.17 12.97
CA LYS A 94 -13.37 -8.00 13.78
C LYS A 94 -12.21 -7.01 13.85
N THR A 95 -10.98 -7.50 14.04
CA THR A 95 -9.76 -6.66 14.00
C THR A 95 -9.69 -5.83 12.71
N ILE A 96 -9.88 -6.47 11.56
CA ILE A 96 -9.81 -5.80 10.25
C ILE A 96 -10.98 -4.83 10.06
N LYS A 97 -12.20 -5.22 10.43
CA LYS A 97 -13.36 -4.33 10.34
C LYS A 97 -13.18 -3.07 11.17
N THR A 98 -12.75 -3.21 12.42
CA THR A 98 -12.49 -2.06 13.30
C THR A 98 -11.37 -1.17 12.76
N PHE A 99 -10.35 -1.74 12.15
CA PHE A 99 -9.32 -0.94 11.48
C PHE A 99 -9.91 -0.10 10.35
N PHE A 100 -10.77 -0.67 9.51
CA PHE A 100 -11.43 0.09 8.44
C PHE A 100 -12.44 1.13 8.96
N GLU A 101 -13.08 0.88 10.08
CA GLU A 101 -13.93 1.87 10.76
C GLU A 101 -13.12 3.10 11.21
N LEU A 102 -11.87 2.89 11.64
CA LEU A 102 -10.96 3.97 12.05
C LEU A 102 -10.29 4.68 10.88
N SER A 103 -9.76 3.92 9.92
CA SER A 103 -8.92 4.43 8.84
C SER A 103 -9.70 4.80 7.56
N GLY A 104 -10.97 4.48 7.52
CA GLY A 104 -11.75 4.50 6.30
C GLY A 104 -11.57 3.23 5.45
N TYR A 105 -12.55 2.96 4.60
CA TYR A 105 -12.53 1.79 3.74
C TYR A 105 -11.58 2.00 2.55
N THR A 106 -10.89 0.93 2.17
CA THR A 106 -10.09 0.95 0.93
C THR A 106 -11.01 1.16 -0.27
N PRO A 107 -10.79 2.19 -1.08
CA PRO A 107 -11.60 2.42 -2.26
C PRO A 107 -11.42 1.28 -3.27
N LEU A 108 -12.49 0.95 -3.99
CA LEU A 108 -12.40 0.02 -5.10
C LEU A 108 -11.54 0.65 -6.21
N VAL A 109 -10.61 -0.13 -6.75
CA VAL A 109 -9.84 0.28 -7.92
C VAL A 109 -10.77 0.45 -9.13
N PRO A 110 -10.49 1.36 -10.05
CA PRO A 110 -11.24 1.49 -11.28
C PRO A 110 -11.25 0.16 -12.06
N ARG A 111 -12.39 -0.15 -12.68
CA ARG A 111 -12.57 -1.43 -13.38
C ARG A 111 -11.51 -1.70 -14.44
N PHE A 112 -11.06 -0.67 -15.16
CA PHE A 112 -10.03 -0.81 -16.18
C PHE A 112 -8.69 -1.34 -15.61
N ALA A 113 -8.39 -1.03 -14.34
CA ALA A 113 -7.16 -1.50 -13.67
C ALA A 113 -7.13 -3.02 -13.46
N LEU A 114 -8.28 -3.69 -13.54
CA LEU A 114 -8.40 -5.14 -13.42
C LEU A 114 -8.38 -5.87 -14.78
N GLY A 115 -8.25 -5.14 -15.87
CA GLY A 115 -8.21 -5.69 -17.21
C GLY A 115 -6.80 -5.98 -17.72
N VAL A 116 -6.67 -6.06 -19.05
CA VAL A 116 -5.39 -6.37 -19.70
C VAL A 116 -4.56 -5.11 -19.87
N TRP A 117 -3.36 -5.14 -19.33
CA TRP A 117 -2.36 -4.09 -19.46
C TRP A 117 -1.34 -4.49 -20.53
N TRP A 118 -1.10 -3.59 -21.49
CA TRP A 118 0.01 -3.68 -22.42
C TRP A 118 1.12 -2.74 -21.98
N SER A 119 2.31 -3.27 -21.83
CA SER A 119 3.53 -2.48 -21.61
C SER A 119 4.69 -3.14 -22.33
N ARG A 120 5.53 -2.34 -23.00
CA ARG A 120 6.73 -2.82 -23.65
C ARG A 120 7.81 -1.75 -23.60
N TYR A 121 9.00 -2.14 -23.16
CA TYR A 121 10.20 -1.31 -23.28
C TYR A 121 10.60 -1.22 -24.76
N HIS A 122 10.10 -0.19 -25.43
CA HIS A 122 10.33 0.08 -26.84
C HIS A 122 10.07 1.55 -27.14
N ALA A 123 10.95 2.17 -27.93
CA ALA A 123 10.77 3.54 -28.36
C ALA A 123 9.76 3.58 -29.54
N TYR A 124 8.53 4.00 -29.24
CA TYR A 124 7.50 4.23 -30.23
C TYR A 124 7.43 5.70 -30.60
N SER A 125 7.13 5.99 -31.86
CA SER A 125 6.51 7.26 -32.23
C SER A 125 5.01 7.21 -31.89
N ASP A 126 4.36 8.36 -31.86
CA ASP A 126 2.92 8.48 -31.67
C ASP A 126 2.11 7.64 -32.68
N SER A 127 2.45 7.78 -33.97
CA SER A 127 1.80 7.06 -35.06
C SER A 127 2.00 5.53 -34.96
N GLU A 128 3.20 5.07 -34.62
CA GLU A 128 3.45 3.63 -34.40
C GLU A 128 2.62 3.07 -33.24
N TYR A 129 2.50 3.85 -32.17
CA TYR A 129 1.73 3.40 -31.00
C TYR A 129 0.22 3.39 -31.27
N ILE A 130 -0.30 4.41 -31.95
CA ILE A 130 -1.70 4.44 -32.38
C ILE A 130 -2.02 3.25 -33.29
N ASN A 131 -1.19 3.00 -34.30
CA ASN A 131 -1.35 1.83 -35.18
C ASN A 131 -1.31 0.51 -34.42
N LEU A 132 -0.49 0.42 -33.36
CA LEU A 132 -0.47 -0.75 -32.50
C LEU A 132 -1.79 -0.91 -31.73
N MET A 133 -2.38 0.17 -31.23
CA MET A 133 -3.69 0.12 -30.55
C MET A 133 -4.81 -0.29 -31.51
N ASP A 134 -4.83 0.27 -32.71
CA ASP A 134 -5.77 -0.12 -33.77
C ASP A 134 -5.66 -1.62 -34.12
N ARG A 135 -4.43 -2.15 -34.09
CA ARG A 135 -4.21 -3.57 -34.29
C ARG A 135 -4.76 -4.42 -33.14
N PHE A 136 -4.61 -4.00 -31.88
CA PHE A 136 -5.21 -4.69 -30.75
C PHE A 136 -6.75 -4.76 -30.91
N GLU A 137 -7.37 -3.67 -31.34
CA GLU A 137 -8.81 -3.63 -31.61
C GLU A 137 -9.20 -4.58 -32.74
N LYS A 138 -8.51 -4.51 -33.88
CA LYS A 138 -8.75 -5.37 -35.05
C LYS A 138 -8.60 -6.86 -34.72
N GLU A 139 -7.60 -7.22 -33.94
CA GLU A 139 -7.36 -8.60 -33.49
C GLU A 139 -8.27 -9.02 -32.33
N LYS A 140 -9.17 -8.12 -31.88
CA LYS A 140 -10.12 -8.34 -30.76
C LYS A 140 -9.42 -8.72 -29.45
N ILE A 141 -8.25 -8.18 -29.20
CA ILE A 141 -7.55 -8.35 -27.91
C ILE A 141 -8.14 -7.36 -26.90
N PRO A 142 -8.68 -7.81 -25.76
CA PRO A 142 -9.41 -6.97 -24.82
C PRO A 142 -8.43 -6.10 -24.00
N LEU A 143 -7.81 -5.12 -24.63
CA LEU A 143 -6.91 -4.18 -23.98
C LEU A 143 -7.71 -3.15 -23.18
N THR A 144 -7.30 -2.90 -21.95
CA THR A 144 -7.90 -1.88 -21.06
C THR A 144 -6.94 -0.75 -20.69
N VAL A 145 -5.64 -1.03 -20.68
CA VAL A 145 -4.61 -0.04 -20.40
C VAL A 145 -3.47 -0.20 -21.38
N ALA A 146 -3.17 0.86 -22.07
CA ALA A 146 -2.00 0.99 -22.93
C ALA A 146 -0.95 1.85 -22.21
N THR A 147 0.16 1.23 -21.81
CA THR A 147 1.23 1.90 -21.09
C THR A 147 2.28 2.40 -22.06
N ILE A 148 2.59 3.69 -22.00
CA ILE A 148 3.75 4.26 -22.66
C ILE A 148 4.89 4.18 -21.67
N ASP A 149 5.91 3.41 -22.02
CA ASP A 149 7.08 3.16 -21.17
C ASP A 149 8.13 4.27 -21.33
N MET A 150 9.41 3.93 -21.18
CA MET A 150 10.50 4.89 -21.34
C MET A 150 10.45 5.58 -22.71
N ASP A 151 11.05 6.75 -22.78
CA ASP A 151 11.02 7.64 -23.96
C ASP A 151 9.60 8.19 -24.30
N TRP A 152 8.71 8.24 -23.29
CA TRP A 152 7.37 8.84 -23.42
C TRP A 152 7.39 10.36 -23.66
N HIS A 153 8.54 10.99 -23.46
CA HIS A 153 8.81 12.42 -23.75
C HIS A 153 10.22 12.58 -24.30
N TRP A 154 10.52 13.77 -24.79
CA TRP A 154 11.85 14.12 -25.22
C TRP A 154 12.83 14.14 -24.03
N VAL A 155 13.76 13.19 -23.99
CA VAL A 155 14.77 13.06 -22.93
C VAL A 155 16.10 13.72 -23.29
N ASP A 156 16.31 14.03 -24.56
CA ASP A 156 17.52 14.66 -25.10
C ASP A 156 17.14 15.77 -26.07
N LEU A 157 17.47 17.03 -25.72
CA LEU A 157 17.18 18.19 -26.56
C LEU A 157 17.81 18.10 -27.96
N LYS A 158 18.94 17.42 -28.11
CA LYS A 158 19.55 17.19 -29.42
C LYS A 158 18.71 16.25 -30.28
N LYS A 159 18.05 15.30 -29.68
CA LYS A 159 17.11 14.40 -30.35
C LYS A 159 15.81 15.10 -30.72
N GLN A 160 15.37 16.06 -29.92
CA GLN A 160 14.13 16.82 -30.11
C GLN A 160 14.03 17.51 -31.48
N PHE A 161 15.16 17.93 -32.01
CA PHE A 161 15.25 18.62 -33.31
C PHE A 161 15.58 17.68 -34.49
N LYS A 162 15.63 16.36 -34.24
CA LYS A 162 15.82 15.37 -35.30
C LYS A 162 14.48 14.80 -35.75
N ILE A 163 14.25 14.73 -37.03
CA ILE A 163 12.99 14.23 -37.63
C ILE A 163 12.62 12.82 -37.17
N ASN A 164 13.61 12.00 -36.84
CA ASN A 164 13.43 10.61 -36.40
C ASN A 164 13.73 10.41 -34.91
N ALA A 165 13.59 11.44 -34.10
CA ALA A 165 13.80 11.29 -32.69
C ALA A 165 12.68 10.44 -32.08
N ASN A 166 13.07 9.47 -31.26
CA ASN A 166 12.13 8.70 -30.48
C ASN A 166 11.57 9.57 -29.36
N GLY A 167 10.33 9.35 -29.03
CA GLY A 167 9.63 10.05 -27.97
C GLY A 167 8.34 10.70 -28.43
N TRP A 168 7.57 11.09 -27.46
CA TRP A 168 6.27 11.70 -27.64
C TRP A 168 6.39 13.23 -27.48
N THR A 169 5.76 13.93 -28.34
CA THR A 169 5.69 15.41 -28.27
C THR A 169 4.38 15.87 -27.66
#